data_174fb71e17a354d3328a55c99aa011cc
#
_entry.id   174fb71e17a354d3328a55c99aa011cc
#
_cell.length_a   1.000
_cell.length_b   1.000
_cell.length_c   1.000
_cell.angle_alpha   90.00
_cell.angle_beta   90.00
_cell.angle_gamma   90.00
#
_symmetry.space_group_name_H-M   'P 1'
#
loop_
_entity.id
_entity.type
_entity.pdbx_description
1 polymer ?
#
loop_
_entity_poly.entity_id
_entity_poly.type
_entity_poly.pdbx_seq_one_letter_code
_entity_poly.pdbx_strand_id
1 'polypeptide(L)'
;MESEGFIVFKHNRGARVTTVSLADLEDLYDLRITLETQAVAKAKPFSDDEIDKLKTTIQKMSNAYNKTDSDLVVKLNREFHFSIYEHGNSERRLRMIRLLWMHAERYQQLSLKVRHDAADEEHFAIVNALAARNHDLAAEALKTHLETTVSLLKAGWQKVESNEFSE
;
A
#
# COMPACT_ATOMS: atom_id res chain seq x y z
N MET A 1 16.22 -1.72 13.48
CA MET A 1 15.64 -3.07 13.23
C MET A 1 14.76 -3.56 14.39
N GLU A 2 15.19 -3.53 15.65
CA GLU A 2 14.28 -3.84 16.78
C GLU A 2 13.25 -2.73 17.00
N SER A 3 13.68 -1.47 16.97
CA SER A 3 12.81 -0.29 17.06
C SER A 3 11.80 -0.16 15.92
N GLU A 4 11.98 -0.92 14.86
CA GLU A 4 11.13 -0.93 13.66
C GLU A 4 10.22 -2.17 13.61
N GLY A 5 10.27 -3.04 14.65
CA GLY A 5 9.39 -4.21 14.77
C GLY A 5 9.74 -5.40 13.87
N PHE A 6 10.86 -5.38 13.13
CA PHE A 6 11.28 -6.52 12.30
C PHE A 6 11.93 -7.65 13.11
N ILE A 7 12.45 -7.34 14.28
CA ILE A 7 13.17 -8.27 15.14
C ILE A 7 12.60 -8.15 16.56
N VAL A 8 12.25 -9.28 17.16
CA VAL A 8 11.89 -9.38 18.57
C VAL A 8 12.99 -10.14 19.31
N PHE A 9 13.58 -9.50 20.33
CA PHE A 9 14.47 -10.20 21.25
C PHE A 9 13.66 -10.92 22.34
N LYS A 10 13.74 -12.25 22.36
CA LYS A 10 13.22 -13.03 23.49
C LYS A 10 14.34 -13.28 24.50
N HIS A 11 14.07 -12.97 25.76
CA HIS A 11 15.02 -13.22 26.84
C HIS A 11 15.54 -14.67 26.76
N ASN A 12 16.86 -14.85 26.70
CA ASN A 12 17.57 -16.15 26.57
C ASN A 12 17.35 -16.93 25.24
N ARG A 13 16.74 -16.35 24.19
CA ARG A 13 16.50 -17.04 22.89
C ARG A 13 16.99 -16.28 21.66
N GLY A 14 17.71 -15.18 21.86
CA GLY A 14 18.26 -14.38 20.77
C GLY A 14 17.23 -13.55 20.00
N ALA A 15 17.67 -12.99 18.88
CA ALA A 15 16.86 -12.21 17.98
C ALA A 15 16.02 -13.13 17.06
N ARG A 16 14.73 -12.87 16.93
CA ARG A 16 13.85 -13.57 16.01
C ARG A 16 13.18 -12.57 15.07
N VAL A 17 13.19 -12.85 13.78
CA VAL A 17 12.42 -12.08 12.80
C VAL A 17 10.93 -12.29 13.09
N THR A 18 10.15 -11.21 13.09
CA THR A 18 8.69 -11.30 13.24
C THR A 18 8.11 -12.17 12.11
N THR A 19 7.34 -13.18 12.51
CA THR A 19 6.68 -14.08 11.56
C THR A 19 5.55 -13.35 10.85
N VAL A 20 5.50 -13.51 9.53
CA VAL A 20 4.38 -13.07 8.70
C VAL A 20 3.15 -13.90 9.08
N SER A 21 2.01 -13.29 9.35
CA SER A 21 0.75 -13.96 9.68
C SER A 21 -0.44 -13.18 9.16
N LEU A 22 -1.60 -13.85 9.03
CA LEU A 22 -2.84 -13.15 8.64
C LEU A 22 -3.26 -12.11 9.67
N ALA A 23 -3.11 -12.39 10.96
CA ALA A 23 -3.43 -11.42 12.02
C ALA A 23 -2.52 -10.19 11.96
N ASP A 24 -1.21 -10.35 11.73
CA ASP A 24 -0.27 -9.25 11.53
C ASP A 24 -0.61 -8.44 10.28
N LEU A 25 -1.04 -9.10 9.19
CA LEU A 25 -1.51 -8.45 7.98
C LEU A 25 -2.76 -7.57 8.23
N GLU A 26 -3.73 -8.11 8.95
CA GLU A 26 -4.97 -7.40 9.29
C GLU A 26 -4.69 -6.17 10.14
N ASP A 27 -3.97 -6.31 11.24
CA ASP A 27 -3.59 -5.20 12.13
C ASP A 27 -2.79 -4.12 11.37
N LEU A 28 -1.86 -4.53 10.53
CA LEU A 28 -1.05 -3.63 9.72
C LEU A 28 -1.92 -2.79 8.78
N TYR A 29 -2.85 -3.42 8.08
CA TYR A 29 -3.69 -2.72 7.12
C TYR A 29 -4.77 -1.87 7.77
N ASP A 30 -5.29 -2.22 8.93
CA ASP A 30 -6.19 -1.37 9.72
C ASP A 30 -5.52 -0.05 10.10
N LEU A 31 -4.26 -0.11 10.53
CA LEU A 31 -3.45 1.09 10.81
C LEU A 31 -3.16 1.89 9.54
N ARG A 32 -2.83 1.23 8.42
CA ARG A 32 -2.61 1.87 7.13
C ARG A 32 -3.85 2.60 6.64
N ILE A 33 -5.00 1.92 6.62
CA ILE A 33 -6.29 2.51 6.24
C ILE A 33 -6.55 3.76 7.07
N THR A 34 -6.41 3.68 8.39
CA THR A 34 -6.65 4.81 9.30
C THR A 34 -5.74 6.00 9.00
N LEU A 35 -4.44 5.79 8.85
CA LEU A 35 -3.49 6.88 8.73
C LEU A 35 -3.39 7.44 7.30
N GLU A 36 -3.49 6.57 6.29
CA GLU A 36 -3.33 6.95 4.89
C GLU A 36 -4.58 7.69 4.39
N THR A 37 -5.79 7.22 4.73
CA THR A 37 -7.03 7.96 4.40
C THR A 37 -7.10 9.32 5.05
N GLN A 38 -6.64 9.44 6.32
CA GLN A 38 -6.53 10.74 6.97
C GLN A 38 -5.48 11.66 6.32
N ALA A 39 -4.41 11.11 5.76
CA ALA A 39 -3.44 11.91 5.02
C ALA A 39 -4.07 12.50 3.75
N VAL A 40 -4.84 11.70 3.02
CA VAL A 40 -5.55 12.13 1.80
C VAL A 40 -6.66 13.13 2.12
N ALA A 41 -7.52 12.85 3.11
CA ALA A 41 -8.61 13.74 3.51
C ALA A 41 -8.13 15.13 3.95
N LYS A 42 -6.90 15.22 4.48
CA LYS A 42 -6.27 16.46 4.96
C LYS A 42 -5.19 17.01 4.01
N ALA A 43 -5.10 16.46 2.81
CA ALA A 43 -4.13 16.90 1.82
C ALA A 43 -4.42 18.33 1.35
N LYS A 44 -3.36 19.07 1.02
CA LYS A 44 -3.49 20.34 0.31
C LYS A 44 -4.00 20.08 -1.10
N PRO A 45 -4.68 21.05 -1.73
CA PRO A 45 -5.07 20.94 -3.12
C PRO A 45 -3.88 20.66 -4.04
N PHE A 46 -4.10 19.81 -5.02
CA PHE A 46 -3.12 19.49 -6.06
C PHE A 46 -3.26 20.47 -7.22
N SER A 47 -2.13 20.87 -7.81
CA SER A 47 -2.10 21.57 -9.09
C SER A 47 -2.37 20.61 -10.26
N ASP A 48 -2.73 21.14 -11.43
CA ASP A 48 -2.96 20.32 -12.62
C ASP A 48 -1.70 19.54 -13.02
N ASP A 49 -0.51 20.14 -12.90
CA ASP A 49 0.77 19.47 -13.15
C ASP A 49 1.02 18.28 -12.21
N GLU A 50 0.63 18.39 -10.94
CA GLU A 50 0.77 17.29 -9.96
C GLU A 50 -0.23 16.17 -10.26
N ILE A 51 -1.46 16.50 -10.64
CA ILE A 51 -2.46 15.53 -11.09
C ILE A 51 -1.96 14.79 -12.35
N ASP A 52 -1.39 15.48 -13.31
CA ASP A 52 -0.87 14.86 -14.54
C ASP A 52 0.34 13.97 -14.28
N LYS A 53 1.20 14.33 -13.30
CA LYS A 53 2.28 13.44 -12.82
C LYS A 53 1.73 12.17 -12.20
N LEU A 54 0.70 12.24 -11.36
CA LEU A 54 0.06 11.06 -10.77
C LEU A 54 -0.50 10.14 -11.86
N LYS A 55 -1.24 10.69 -12.85
CA LYS A 55 -1.75 9.90 -13.99
C LYS A 55 -0.62 9.25 -14.79
N THR A 56 0.46 10.00 -15.04
CA THR A 56 1.64 9.48 -15.74
C THR A 56 2.28 8.32 -14.97
N THR A 57 2.33 8.39 -13.63
CA THR A 57 2.87 7.33 -12.79
C THR A 57 2.01 6.07 -12.88
N ILE A 58 0.68 6.17 -12.89
CA ILE A 58 -0.24 5.04 -13.13
C ILE A 58 0.05 4.38 -14.49
N GLN A 59 0.16 5.16 -15.56
CA GLN A 59 0.47 4.63 -16.89
C GLN A 59 1.82 3.90 -16.94
N LYS A 60 2.84 4.43 -16.24
CA LYS A 60 4.15 3.76 -16.12
C LYS A 60 4.03 2.45 -15.35
N MET A 61 3.23 2.38 -14.29
CA MET A 61 2.96 1.14 -13.54
C MET A 61 2.33 0.08 -14.44
N SER A 62 1.28 0.45 -15.18
CA SER A 62 0.61 -0.43 -16.13
C SER A 62 1.59 -0.98 -17.19
N ASN A 63 2.44 -0.11 -17.74
CA ASN A 63 3.46 -0.52 -18.70
C ASN A 63 4.53 -1.45 -18.09
N ALA A 64 4.95 -1.20 -16.86
CA ALA A 64 5.91 -2.05 -16.14
C ALA A 64 5.31 -3.42 -15.85
N TYR A 65 4.06 -3.46 -15.45
CA TYR A 65 3.34 -4.70 -15.22
C TYR A 65 3.24 -5.55 -16.51
N ASN A 66 2.84 -4.95 -17.63
CA ASN A 66 2.77 -5.62 -18.93
C ASN A 66 4.12 -6.21 -19.38
N LYS A 67 5.23 -5.67 -18.87
CA LYS A 67 6.60 -6.18 -19.10
C LYS A 67 7.07 -7.16 -18.03
N THR A 68 6.20 -7.51 -17.07
CA THR A 68 6.54 -8.37 -15.93
C THR A 68 7.71 -7.83 -15.07
N ASP A 69 7.89 -6.51 -15.05
CA ASP A 69 8.89 -5.82 -14.22
C ASP A 69 8.30 -5.50 -12.84
N SER A 70 8.23 -6.53 -11.99
CA SER A 70 7.63 -6.44 -10.66
C SER A 70 8.32 -5.41 -9.76
N ASP A 71 9.63 -5.28 -9.84
CA ASP A 71 10.39 -4.33 -9.02
C ASP A 71 10.05 -2.90 -9.37
N LEU A 72 9.92 -2.60 -10.67
CA LEU A 72 9.50 -1.30 -11.14
C LEU A 72 8.05 -0.99 -10.74
N VAL A 73 7.14 -1.97 -10.79
CA VAL A 73 5.76 -1.81 -10.34
C VAL A 73 5.73 -1.43 -8.86
N VAL A 74 6.42 -2.16 -7.98
CA VAL A 74 6.49 -1.86 -6.53
C VAL A 74 7.03 -0.45 -6.30
N LYS A 75 8.10 -0.08 -6.99
CA LYS A 75 8.71 1.25 -6.88
C LYS A 75 7.73 2.36 -7.28
N LEU A 76 7.08 2.23 -8.43
CA LEU A 76 6.14 3.23 -8.94
C LEU A 76 4.87 3.32 -8.10
N ASN A 77 4.38 2.19 -7.57
CA ASN A 77 3.26 2.17 -6.65
C ASN A 77 3.58 2.95 -5.36
N ARG A 78 4.78 2.73 -4.80
CA ARG A 78 5.25 3.52 -3.65
C ARG A 78 5.35 5.01 -3.99
N GLU A 79 5.96 5.36 -5.12
CA GLU A 79 6.10 6.74 -5.59
C GLU A 79 4.72 7.41 -5.73
N PHE A 80 3.75 6.76 -6.35
CA PHE A 80 2.38 7.23 -6.49
C PHE A 80 1.75 7.58 -5.15
N HIS A 81 1.72 6.63 -4.23
CA HIS A 81 1.07 6.81 -2.93
C HIS A 81 1.77 7.88 -2.07
N PHE A 82 3.09 7.89 -2.02
CA PHE A 82 3.83 8.88 -1.24
C PHE A 82 3.72 10.29 -1.81
N SER A 83 3.63 10.46 -3.13
CA SER A 83 3.33 11.75 -3.74
C SER A 83 2.01 12.34 -3.24
N ILE A 84 1.03 11.50 -2.90
CA ILE A 84 -0.24 11.94 -2.32
C ILE A 84 -0.10 12.22 -0.81
N TYR A 85 0.54 11.32 -0.04
CA TYR A 85 0.62 11.46 1.42
C TYR A 85 1.47 12.65 1.86
N GLU A 86 2.45 13.07 1.08
CA GLU A 86 3.28 14.24 1.33
C GLU A 86 2.48 15.55 1.31
N HIS A 87 1.34 15.58 0.62
CA HIS A 87 0.38 16.69 0.70
C HIS A 87 -0.45 16.73 2.00
N GLY A 88 -0.42 15.67 2.80
CA GLY A 88 -1.24 15.49 4.01
C GLY A 88 -0.88 16.36 5.20
N ASN A 89 0.03 17.32 5.06
CA ASN A 89 0.40 18.37 6.03
C ASN A 89 0.67 17.88 7.47
N SER A 90 1.23 16.66 7.65
CA SER A 90 1.60 16.11 8.96
C SER A 90 2.83 15.22 8.87
N GLU A 91 3.98 15.78 9.22
CA GLU A 91 5.26 15.06 9.27
C GLU A 91 5.21 13.82 10.20
N ARG A 92 4.48 13.93 11.31
CA ARG A 92 4.33 12.81 12.25
C ARG A 92 3.56 11.66 11.62
N ARG A 93 2.43 11.97 10.95
CA ARG A 93 1.63 10.97 10.23
C ARG A 93 2.43 10.33 9.11
N LEU A 94 3.12 11.13 8.31
CA LEU A 94 3.95 10.65 7.20
C LEU A 94 5.06 9.70 7.69
N ARG A 95 5.72 9.98 8.83
CA ARG A 95 6.69 9.05 9.43
C ARG A 95 6.07 7.72 9.83
N MET A 96 4.86 7.73 10.41
CA MET A 96 4.15 6.50 10.77
C MET A 96 3.74 5.71 9.54
N ILE A 97 3.24 6.38 8.50
CA ILE A 97 2.90 5.75 7.22
C ILE A 97 4.15 5.09 6.62
N ARG A 98 5.30 5.77 6.61
CA ARG A 98 6.56 5.20 6.11
C ARG A 98 6.96 3.92 6.85
N LEU A 99 6.80 3.89 8.16
CA LEU A 99 7.08 2.70 8.99
C LEU A 99 6.15 1.54 8.61
N LEU A 100 4.84 1.79 8.52
CA LEU A 100 3.86 0.76 8.14
C LEU A 100 4.11 0.24 6.71
N TRP A 101 4.50 1.11 5.78
CA TRP A 101 4.84 0.71 4.42
C TRP A 101 6.03 -0.25 4.35
N MET A 102 7.08 -0.02 5.16
CA MET A 102 8.21 -0.97 5.24
C MET A 102 7.73 -2.37 5.67
N HIS A 103 6.76 -2.45 6.60
CA HIS A 103 6.17 -3.73 6.99
C HIS A 103 5.29 -4.33 5.90
N ALA A 104 4.55 -3.50 5.15
CA ALA A 104 3.66 -3.94 4.08
C ALA A 104 4.40 -4.47 2.85
N GLU A 105 5.62 -4.00 2.57
CA GLU A 105 6.43 -4.45 1.42
C GLU A 105 6.63 -5.97 1.39
N ARG A 106 6.66 -6.64 2.54
CA ARG A 106 6.75 -8.10 2.64
C ARG A 106 5.56 -8.84 2.02
N TYR A 107 4.39 -8.19 2.03
CA TYR A 107 3.15 -8.74 1.51
C TYR A 107 2.87 -8.31 0.07
N GLN A 108 3.39 -7.18 -0.37
CA GLN A 108 3.10 -6.61 -1.69
C GLN A 108 3.50 -7.53 -2.85
N GLN A 109 4.61 -8.23 -2.73
CA GLN A 109 5.07 -9.20 -3.73
C GLN A 109 4.04 -10.33 -3.98
N LEU A 110 3.24 -10.67 -2.97
CA LEU A 110 2.18 -11.66 -3.09
C LEU A 110 0.96 -11.10 -3.85
N SER A 111 0.67 -9.79 -3.70
CA SER A 111 -0.47 -9.15 -4.36
C SER A 111 -0.25 -8.86 -5.84
N LEU A 112 0.99 -8.61 -6.25
CA LEU A 112 1.33 -8.27 -7.64
C LEU A 112 1.00 -9.38 -8.65
N LYS A 113 0.97 -10.64 -8.21
CA LYS A 113 0.64 -11.79 -9.08
C LYS A 113 -0.85 -11.88 -9.42
N VAL A 114 -1.70 -11.14 -8.72
CA VAL A 114 -3.17 -11.33 -8.76
C VAL A 114 -3.91 -10.10 -9.29
N ARG A 115 -3.25 -8.92 -9.40
CA ARG A 115 -3.94 -7.65 -9.48
C ARG A 115 -3.34 -6.69 -10.50
N HIS A 116 -3.86 -6.69 -11.73
CA HIS A 116 -3.42 -5.75 -12.77
C HIS A 116 -4.47 -4.66 -13.08
N ASP A 117 -5.55 -5.01 -13.73
CA ASP A 117 -6.47 -4.03 -14.32
C ASP A 117 -7.28 -3.29 -13.24
N ALA A 118 -7.73 -4.00 -12.21
CA ALA A 118 -8.50 -3.39 -11.13
C ALA A 118 -7.70 -2.36 -10.32
N ALA A 119 -6.38 -2.55 -10.16
CA ALA A 119 -5.55 -1.60 -9.43
C ALA A 119 -5.39 -0.27 -10.17
N ASP A 120 -5.29 -0.28 -11.49
CA ASP A 120 -5.21 0.94 -12.29
C ASP A 120 -6.51 1.75 -12.20
N GLU A 121 -7.68 1.10 -12.30
CA GLU A 121 -8.99 1.76 -12.14
C GLU A 121 -9.13 2.41 -10.76
N GLU A 122 -8.71 1.72 -9.70
CA GLU A 122 -8.74 2.24 -8.33
C GLU A 122 -7.79 3.44 -8.15
N HIS A 123 -6.58 3.39 -8.69
CA HIS A 123 -5.66 4.51 -8.67
C HIS A 123 -6.23 5.73 -9.44
N PHE A 124 -6.84 5.50 -10.61
CA PHE A 124 -7.52 6.58 -11.35
C PHE A 124 -8.71 7.16 -10.57
N ALA A 125 -9.46 6.34 -9.83
CA ALA A 125 -10.55 6.84 -8.99
C ALA A 125 -10.05 7.82 -7.92
N ILE A 126 -8.91 7.50 -7.27
CA ILE A 126 -8.26 8.39 -6.30
C ILE A 126 -7.86 9.71 -6.98
N VAL A 127 -7.14 9.64 -8.11
CA VAL A 127 -6.63 10.83 -8.82
C VAL A 127 -7.76 11.70 -9.34
N ASN A 128 -8.82 11.11 -9.86
CA ASN A 128 -9.98 11.86 -10.36
C ASN A 128 -10.70 12.61 -9.23
N ALA A 129 -10.81 12.00 -8.04
CA ALA A 129 -11.38 12.66 -6.87
C ALA A 129 -10.48 13.83 -6.38
N LEU A 130 -9.14 13.65 -6.38
CA LEU A 130 -8.19 14.71 -6.07
C LEU A 130 -8.26 15.87 -7.08
N ALA A 131 -8.35 15.58 -8.37
CA ALA A 131 -8.52 16.57 -9.44
C ALA A 131 -9.81 17.38 -9.27
N ALA A 132 -10.89 16.71 -8.83
CA ALA A 132 -12.16 17.35 -8.49
C ALA A 132 -12.11 18.10 -7.15
N ARG A 133 -10.97 18.14 -6.45
CA ARG A 133 -10.80 18.71 -5.09
C ARG A 133 -11.74 18.10 -4.04
N ASN A 134 -12.20 16.87 -4.29
CA ASN A 134 -13.02 16.12 -3.35
C ASN A 134 -12.14 15.15 -2.55
N HIS A 135 -11.50 15.66 -1.52
CA HIS A 135 -10.55 14.91 -0.70
C HIS A 135 -11.21 13.79 0.11
N ASP A 136 -12.48 13.95 0.49
CA ASP A 136 -13.23 12.90 1.19
C ASP A 136 -13.50 11.72 0.26
N LEU A 137 -13.90 11.99 -0.99
CA LEU A 137 -14.08 10.94 -2.01
C LEU A 137 -12.74 10.26 -2.35
N ALA A 138 -11.64 11.02 -2.41
CA ALA A 138 -10.32 10.46 -2.64
C ALA A 138 -9.89 9.54 -1.49
N ALA A 139 -10.19 9.91 -0.25
CA ALA A 139 -9.92 9.09 0.93
C ALA A 139 -10.75 7.80 0.93
N GLU A 140 -12.02 7.86 0.53
CA GLU A 140 -12.88 6.67 0.39
C GLU A 140 -12.40 5.75 -0.73
N ALA A 141 -12.00 6.30 -1.88
CA ALA A 141 -11.40 5.53 -2.97
C ALA A 141 -10.09 4.84 -2.53
N LEU A 142 -9.23 5.53 -1.77
CA LEU A 142 -8.03 4.91 -1.21
C LEU A 142 -8.37 3.80 -0.22
N LYS A 143 -9.38 4.00 0.64
CA LYS A 143 -9.84 2.97 1.58
C LYS A 143 -10.25 1.71 0.84
N THR A 144 -11.11 1.83 -0.17
CA THR A 144 -11.53 0.72 -1.03
C THR A 144 -10.33 0.01 -1.66
N HIS A 145 -9.37 0.76 -2.19
CA HIS A 145 -8.13 0.23 -2.75
C HIS A 145 -7.33 -0.63 -1.74
N LEU A 146 -7.17 -0.16 -0.51
CA LEU A 146 -6.45 -0.88 0.55
C LEU A 146 -7.23 -2.13 1.01
N GLU A 147 -8.55 -2.04 1.18
CA GLU A 147 -9.43 -3.16 1.56
C GLU A 147 -9.42 -4.26 0.49
N THR A 148 -9.47 -3.90 -0.80
CA THR A 148 -9.34 -4.85 -1.90
C THR A 148 -7.98 -5.55 -1.84
N THR A 149 -6.91 -4.80 -1.58
CA THR A 149 -5.55 -5.35 -1.45
C THR A 149 -5.48 -6.40 -0.33
N VAL A 150 -6.01 -6.10 0.86
CA VAL A 150 -6.07 -7.05 1.99
C VAL A 150 -6.83 -8.32 1.61
N SER A 151 -7.99 -8.16 0.98
CA SER A 151 -8.84 -9.29 0.59
C SER A 151 -8.10 -10.24 -0.36
N LEU A 152 -7.36 -9.70 -1.32
CA LEU A 152 -6.56 -10.47 -2.26
C LEU A 152 -5.36 -11.17 -1.61
N LEU A 153 -4.69 -10.47 -0.68
CA LEU A 153 -3.59 -11.04 0.09
C LEU A 153 -4.05 -12.21 0.96
N LYS A 154 -5.20 -12.07 1.62
CA LYS A 154 -5.82 -13.17 2.41
C LYS A 154 -6.15 -14.36 1.54
N ALA A 155 -6.78 -14.14 0.38
CA ALA A 155 -7.10 -15.22 -0.55
C ALA A 155 -5.85 -15.92 -1.10
N GLY A 156 -4.77 -15.18 -1.35
CA GLY A 156 -3.47 -15.73 -1.75
C GLY A 156 -2.83 -16.57 -0.64
N TRP A 157 -2.89 -16.10 0.60
CA TRP A 157 -2.37 -16.80 1.77
C TRP A 157 -3.04 -18.16 1.99
N GLN A 158 -4.38 -18.20 1.97
CA GLN A 158 -5.15 -19.45 2.13
C GLN A 158 -4.83 -20.50 1.08
N LYS A 159 -4.52 -20.08 -0.16
CA LYS A 159 -4.09 -20.99 -1.23
C LYS A 159 -2.72 -21.61 -0.97
N VAL A 160 -1.79 -20.87 -0.38
CA VAL A 160 -0.47 -21.38 -0.02
C VAL A 160 -0.60 -22.41 1.11
N GLU A 161 -1.33 -22.08 2.19
CA GLU A 161 -1.56 -23.01 3.29
C GLU A 161 -2.27 -24.29 2.84
N SER A 162 -3.27 -24.20 1.96
CA SER A 162 -3.99 -25.39 1.47
C SER A 162 -3.13 -26.32 0.58
N ASN A 163 -2.13 -25.80 -0.11
CA ASN A 163 -1.22 -26.59 -0.93
C ASN A 163 -0.10 -27.26 -0.10
N GLU A 164 0.33 -26.65 1.03
CA GLU A 164 1.34 -27.26 1.93
C GLU A 164 0.79 -28.46 2.71
N PHE A 165 -0.54 -28.59 2.86
CA PHE A 165 -1.18 -29.73 3.51
C PHE A 165 -1.65 -30.84 2.55
N SER A 166 -1.31 -30.73 1.25
CA SER A 166 -1.76 -31.68 0.21
C SER A 166 -0.62 -32.57 -0.33
N GLU A 167 0.59 -32.48 0.26
CA GLU A 167 1.75 -33.36 0.06
C GLU A 167 2.02 -34.23 1.30
#